data_1d2682596d07222d14630b85cb9a8c1c
#
_entry.id   1d2682596d07222d14630b85cb9a8c1c
#
_cell.length_a   1.000
_cell.length_b   1.000
_cell.length_c   1.000
_cell.angle_alpha   90.00
_cell.angle_beta   90.00
_cell.angle_gamma   90.00
#
_symmetry.space_group_name_H-M   'P 1'
#
loop_
_entity.id
_entity.type
_entity.pdbx_description
1 polymer ?
#
loop_
_entity_poly.entity_id
_entity_poly.type
_entity_poly.pdbx_seq_one_letter_code
_entity_poly.pdbx_strand_id
1 'polypeptide(L)'
;MLNPQQVASYRANGYLVVDGVLDQRAVLDPVRREYHALLDGLMAGWGMNTGARFEDRLIAAYRAGHDWFQPMDISLPGDRIHADTPMHFGPAVFDMITAPRLLDLVEDLIGGEITSNPIQHVRIKPPARELATGEVRAHVGGTDWHQDCAVALPEADQTEMVTVWIAVTDATPENGCLQVIPWMPDEMLPHCPKTQTAIADGLLDHDRAIPLPVKSGGVLLLHPKLPHASLPNLSDGIRWSFDIRYNRTGQPTGRSHFPEFVARSRARPETELRDWRVWRKMWRDARATLARAEHIPIHRWSADSPACA
;
A
#
# COMPACT_ATOMS: atom_id res chain seq x y z
N MET A 1 0.16 -17.04 13.11
CA MET A 1 -0.66 -16.59 14.25
C MET A 1 0.18 -15.72 15.17
N LEU A 2 -0.39 -14.62 15.63
CA LEU A 2 0.20 -13.76 16.65
C LEU A 2 0.00 -14.39 18.04
N ASN A 3 0.96 -14.19 18.91
CA ASN A 3 0.76 -14.56 20.32
C ASN A 3 -0.02 -13.45 21.06
N PRO A 4 -0.59 -13.74 22.26
CA PRO A 4 -1.39 -12.76 23.00
C PRO A 4 -0.65 -11.44 23.32
N GLN A 5 0.67 -11.51 23.54
CA GLN A 5 1.49 -10.32 23.81
C GLN A 5 1.64 -9.44 22.56
N GLN A 6 1.78 -10.05 21.39
CA GLN A 6 1.83 -9.33 20.11
C GLN A 6 0.50 -8.63 19.82
N VAL A 7 -0.63 -9.31 20.03
CA VAL A 7 -1.98 -8.71 19.88
C VAL A 7 -2.15 -7.54 20.84
N ALA A 8 -1.76 -7.72 22.12
CA ALA A 8 -1.81 -6.63 23.11
C ALA A 8 -0.92 -5.45 22.73
N SER A 9 0.30 -5.72 22.23
CA SER A 9 1.22 -4.69 21.75
C SER A 9 0.64 -3.90 20.56
N TYR A 10 0.08 -4.58 19.57
CA TYR A 10 -0.60 -3.91 18.46
C TYR A 10 -1.74 -3.02 18.91
N ARG A 11 -2.60 -3.52 19.82
CA ARG A 11 -3.72 -2.73 20.35
C ARG A 11 -3.28 -1.52 21.17
N ALA A 12 -2.17 -1.62 21.90
CA ALA A 12 -1.65 -0.54 22.71
C ALA A 12 -0.91 0.53 21.89
N ASN A 13 -0.13 0.10 20.88
CA ASN A 13 0.79 0.97 20.15
C ASN A 13 0.31 1.34 18.75
N GLY A 14 -0.68 0.63 18.20
CA GLY A 14 -1.19 0.82 16.84
C GLY A 14 -0.31 0.23 15.75
N TYR A 15 0.78 -0.44 16.07
CA TYR A 15 1.65 -1.11 15.09
C TYR A 15 2.29 -2.38 15.64
N LEU A 16 2.71 -3.25 14.72
CA LEU A 16 3.47 -4.46 15.04
C LEU A 16 4.31 -4.89 13.84
N VAL A 17 5.62 -5.08 14.03
CA VAL A 17 6.51 -5.71 13.04
C VAL A 17 6.51 -7.22 13.28
N VAL A 18 6.32 -8.00 12.22
CA VAL A 18 6.38 -9.47 12.26
C VAL A 18 7.29 -9.96 11.13
N ASP A 19 8.41 -10.57 11.51
CA ASP A 19 9.37 -11.11 10.54
C ASP A 19 8.95 -12.49 10.02
N GLY A 20 9.45 -12.83 8.82
CA GLY A 20 9.35 -14.18 8.25
C GLY A 20 7.91 -14.65 8.02
N VAL A 21 7.00 -13.74 7.68
CA VAL A 21 5.59 -14.05 7.40
C VAL A 21 5.42 -14.72 6.04
N LEU A 22 6.06 -14.16 5.01
CA LEU A 22 5.96 -14.65 3.64
C LEU A 22 7.24 -15.37 3.25
N ASP A 23 7.09 -16.58 2.73
CA ASP A 23 8.21 -17.39 2.27
C ASP A 23 8.86 -16.77 1.03
N GLN A 24 10.20 -16.70 1.04
CA GLN A 24 10.95 -16.10 -0.04
C GLN A 24 10.73 -16.81 -1.38
N ARG A 25 10.80 -18.15 -1.40
CA ARG A 25 10.74 -18.93 -2.63
C ARG A 25 9.31 -19.16 -3.12
N ALA A 26 8.40 -19.42 -2.17
CA ALA A 26 7.02 -19.77 -2.50
C ALA A 26 6.15 -18.53 -2.81
N VAL A 27 6.45 -17.37 -2.22
CA VAL A 27 5.60 -16.18 -2.36
C VAL A 27 6.34 -15.01 -3.01
N LEU A 28 7.48 -14.58 -2.47
CA LEU A 28 8.12 -13.36 -2.95
C LEU A 28 8.84 -13.51 -4.28
N ASP A 29 9.50 -14.65 -4.54
CA ASP A 29 10.16 -14.89 -5.83
C ASP A 29 9.17 -14.97 -7.01
N PRO A 30 7.97 -15.56 -6.89
CA PRO A 30 6.92 -15.43 -7.89
C PRO A 30 6.53 -13.95 -8.15
N VAL A 31 6.32 -13.15 -7.11
CA VAL A 31 6.02 -11.71 -7.25
C VAL A 31 7.15 -10.97 -7.97
N ARG A 32 8.40 -11.20 -7.58
CA ARG A 32 9.56 -10.58 -8.25
C ARG A 32 9.61 -10.96 -9.74
N ARG A 33 9.45 -12.24 -10.07
CA ARG A 33 9.42 -12.68 -11.49
C ARG A 33 8.28 -12.06 -12.28
N GLU A 34 7.09 -11.96 -11.68
CA GLU A 34 5.93 -11.33 -12.31
C GLU A 34 6.21 -9.86 -12.64
N TYR A 35 6.79 -9.11 -11.71
CA TYR A 35 7.13 -7.70 -11.92
C TYR A 35 8.33 -7.50 -12.85
N HIS A 36 9.29 -8.41 -12.88
CA HIS A 36 10.35 -8.41 -13.88
C HIS A 36 9.78 -8.55 -15.29
N ALA A 37 8.88 -9.51 -15.51
CA ALA A 37 8.23 -9.71 -16.80
C ALA A 37 7.33 -8.52 -17.18
N LEU A 38 6.65 -7.91 -16.21
CA LEU A 38 5.87 -6.69 -16.44
C LEU A 38 6.75 -5.54 -16.90
N LEU A 39 7.88 -5.30 -16.21
CA LEU A 39 8.84 -4.26 -16.60
C LEU A 39 9.45 -4.52 -17.97
N ASP A 40 9.78 -5.79 -18.29
CA ASP A 40 10.26 -6.16 -19.63
C ASP A 40 9.28 -5.77 -20.72
N GLY A 41 7.98 -6.04 -20.49
CA GLY A 41 6.94 -5.64 -21.43
C GLY A 41 6.81 -4.12 -21.59
N LEU A 42 6.87 -3.37 -20.49
CA LEU A 42 6.84 -1.90 -20.53
C LEU A 42 8.06 -1.33 -21.24
N MET A 43 9.27 -1.80 -20.92
CA MET A 43 10.52 -1.38 -21.55
C MET A 43 10.50 -1.64 -23.06
N ALA A 44 10.03 -2.82 -23.49
CA ALA A 44 9.88 -3.15 -24.91
C ALA A 44 8.90 -2.20 -25.60
N GLY A 45 7.76 -1.88 -24.95
CA GLY A 45 6.78 -0.92 -25.46
C GLY A 45 7.34 0.51 -25.61
N TRP A 46 8.30 0.87 -24.78
CA TRP A 46 9.01 2.17 -24.85
C TRP A 46 10.24 2.16 -25.76
N GLY A 47 10.58 1.02 -26.37
CA GLY A 47 11.78 0.88 -27.20
C GLY A 47 13.09 0.92 -26.41
N MET A 48 13.05 0.58 -25.11
CA MET A 48 14.19 0.59 -24.20
C MET A 48 14.81 -0.81 -24.06
N ASN A 49 16.10 -0.85 -23.71
CA ASN A 49 16.82 -2.10 -23.49
C ASN A 49 16.37 -2.80 -22.18
N THR A 50 16.12 -4.13 -22.26
CA THR A 50 15.66 -4.95 -21.15
C THR A 50 16.79 -5.75 -20.44
N GLY A 51 18.02 -5.69 -20.91
CA GLY A 51 19.12 -6.56 -20.49
C GLY A 51 19.79 -6.24 -19.13
N ALA A 52 19.39 -5.18 -18.44
CA ALA A 52 19.97 -4.76 -17.16
C ALA A 52 19.22 -5.35 -15.95
N ARG A 53 19.74 -5.13 -14.73
CA ARG A 53 19.05 -5.48 -13.49
C ARG A 53 17.72 -4.70 -13.38
N PHE A 54 16.80 -5.22 -12.59
CA PHE A 54 15.48 -4.61 -12.40
C PHE A 54 15.55 -3.15 -11.95
N GLU A 55 16.40 -2.87 -10.97
CA GLU A 55 16.63 -1.53 -10.43
C GLU A 55 17.15 -0.56 -11.49
N ASP A 56 18.16 -0.99 -12.25
CA ASP A 56 18.79 -0.17 -13.29
C ASP A 56 17.78 0.21 -14.38
N ARG A 57 16.89 -0.71 -14.73
CA ARG A 57 15.82 -0.49 -15.71
C ARG A 57 14.76 0.48 -15.21
N LEU A 58 14.33 0.36 -13.96
CA LEU A 58 13.40 1.31 -13.34
C LEU A 58 13.96 2.73 -13.34
N ILE A 59 15.22 2.88 -12.92
CA ILE A 59 15.90 4.17 -12.89
C ILE A 59 16.04 4.72 -14.31
N ALA A 60 16.44 3.89 -15.29
CA ALA A 60 16.56 4.30 -16.68
C ALA A 60 15.23 4.77 -17.27
N ALA A 61 14.14 4.04 -17.01
CA ALA A 61 12.79 4.41 -17.45
C ALA A 61 12.33 5.73 -16.79
N TYR A 62 12.56 5.90 -15.49
CA TYR A 62 12.26 7.16 -14.79
C TYR A 62 13.02 8.35 -15.41
N ARG A 63 14.34 8.21 -15.63
CA ARG A 63 15.18 9.25 -16.24
C ARG A 63 14.76 9.59 -17.69
N ALA A 64 14.22 8.60 -18.40
CA ALA A 64 13.67 8.81 -19.75
C ALA A 64 12.26 9.43 -19.76
N GLY A 65 11.70 9.73 -18.58
CA GLY A 65 10.38 10.34 -18.42
C GLY A 65 9.20 9.37 -18.56
N HIS A 66 9.46 8.06 -18.50
CA HIS A 66 8.40 7.05 -18.53
C HIS A 66 7.82 6.83 -17.14
N ASP A 67 6.50 6.87 -17.05
CA ASP A 67 5.78 6.51 -15.84
C ASP A 67 5.55 5.00 -15.80
N TRP A 68 6.40 4.29 -15.05
CA TRP A 68 6.24 2.88 -14.77
C TRP A 68 5.35 2.62 -13.56
N PHE A 69 5.13 3.62 -12.72
CA PHE A 69 4.43 3.45 -11.45
C PHE A 69 2.99 2.96 -11.68
N GLN A 70 2.16 3.73 -12.38
CA GLN A 70 0.76 3.37 -12.59
C GLN A 70 0.58 2.03 -13.34
N PRO A 71 1.37 1.71 -14.38
CA PRO A 71 1.36 0.38 -14.98
C PRO A 71 1.68 -0.78 -14.03
N MET A 72 2.48 -0.54 -12.99
CA MET A 72 2.86 -1.55 -11.99
C MET A 72 1.94 -1.57 -10.77
N ASP A 73 1.11 -0.54 -10.59
CA ASP A 73 0.27 -0.46 -9.41
C ASP A 73 -0.89 -1.46 -9.45
N ILE A 74 -1.28 -1.90 -8.26
CA ILE A 74 -2.38 -2.83 -8.02
C ILE A 74 -3.67 -2.09 -7.62
N SER A 75 -3.80 -0.85 -8.06
CA SER A 75 -4.97 0.01 -7.87
C SER A 75 -5.18 0.91 -9.08
N LEU A 76 -6.33 1.52 -9.15
CA LEU A 76 -6.59 2.66 -10.02
C LEU A 76 -6.12 3.95 -9.33
N PRO A 77 -5.73 4.99 -10.11
CA PRO A 77 -5.24 6.24 -9.54
C PRO A 77 -6.33 6.99 -8.77
N GLY A 78 -5.90 7.88 -7.88
CA GLY A 78 -6.77 8.83 -7.21
C GLY A 78 -7.30 9.96 -8.08
N ASP A 79 -6.73 10.12 -9.27
CA ASP A 79 -7.13 11.08 -10.29
C ASP A 79 -8.22 10.53 -11.20
N ARG A 80 -8.55 11.29 -12.25
CA ARG A 80 -9.50 10.85 -13.26
C ARG A 80 -9.05 9.55 -13.94
N ILE A 81 -9.92 8.56 -13.90
CA ILE A 81 -9.70 7.25 -14.51
C ILE A 81 -10.12 7.30 -15.98
N HIS A 82 -9.28 6.76 -16.86
CA HIS A 82 -9.54 6.60 -18.29
C HIS A 82 -9.73 5.10 -18.62
N ALA A 83 -10.34 4.81 -19.76
CA ALA A 83 -10.62 3.44 -20.19
C ALA A 83 -9.35 2.59 -20.39
N ASP A 84 -8.24 3.23 -20.68
CA ASP A 84 -6.92 2.65 -20.89
C ASP A 84 -5.96 2.88 -19.72
N THR A 85 -6.41 3.46 -18.59
CA THR A 85 -5.58 3.63 -17.38
C THR A 85 -4.89 2.31 -17.06
N PRO A 86 -3.56 2.25 -17.06
CA PRO A 86 -2.83 1.01 -16.83
C PRO A 86 -2.93 0.60 -15.35
N MET A 87 -2.83 -0.70 -15.11
CA MET A 87 -2.83 -1.32 -13.79
C MET A 87 -2.37 -2.77 -13.90
N HIS A 88 -1.85 -3.35 -12.81
CA HIS A 88 -1.37 -4.72 -12.79
C HIS A 88 -2.11 -5.57 -11.75
N PHE A 89 -2.74 -6.65 -12.22
CA PHE A 89 -3.42 -7.65 -11.39
C PHE A 89 -3.03 -9.05 -11.84
N GLY A 90 -1.88 -9.51 -11.34
CA GLY A 90 -1.31 -10.79 -11.71
C GLY A 90 -1.54 -11.90 -10.67
N PRO A 91 -1.27 -13.16 -11.04
CA PRO A 91 -1.46 -14.32 -10.16
C PRO A 91 -0.59 -14.26 -8.91
N ALA A 92 0.68 -13.86 -9.02
CA ALA A 92 1.59 -13.88 -7.88
C ALA A 92 1.25 -12.83 -6.82
N VAL A 93 0.77 -11.66 -7.24
CA VAL A 93 0.25 -10.64 -6.31
C VAL A 93 -1.01 -11.15 -5.63
N PHE A 94 -1.94 -11.77 -6.36
CA PHE A 94 -3.15 -12.34 -5.78
C PHE A 94 -2.83 -13.42 -4.74
N ASP A 95 -1.92 -14.34 -5.07
CA ASP A 95 -1.48 -15.40 -4.15
C ASP A 95 -0.78 -14.81 -2.90
N MET A 96 -0.06 -13.70 -3.04
CA MET A 96 0.56 -13.00 -1.92
C MET A 96 -0.49 -12.37 -0.99
N ILE A 97 -1.47 -11.62 -1.53
CA ILE A 97 -2.50 -10.98 -0.71
C ILE A 97 -3.52 -11.96 -0.11
N THR A 98 -3.59 -13.18 -0.63
CA THR A 98 -4.41 -14.26 -0.09
C THR A 98 -3.59 -15.34 0.62
N ALA A 99 -2.29 -15.09 0.87
CA ALA A 99 -1.41 -16.06 1.51
C ALA A 99 -1.95 -16.46 2.89
N PRO A 100 -2.12 -17.78 3.17
CA PRO A 100 -2.75 -18.23 4.40
C PRO A 100 -2.10 -17.66 5.66
N ARG A 101 -0.77 -17.60 5.70
CA ARG A 101 -0.03 -17.11 6.86
C ARG A 101 -0.20 -15.60 7.09
N LEU A 102 -0.39 -14.83 6.02
CA LEU A 102 -0.72 -13.41 6.12
C LEU A 102 -2.12 -13.22 6.69
N LEU A 103 -3.09 -13.98 6.16
CA LEU A 103 -4.47 -13.92 6.62
C LEU A 103 -4.63 -14.45 8.07
N ASP A 104 -3.75 -15.35 8.54
CA ASP A 104 -3.73 -15.78 9.95
C ASP A 104 -3.38 -14.62 10.89
N LEU A 105 -2.44 -13.74 10.51
CA LEU A 105 -2.10 -12.55 11.31
C LEU A 105 -3.25 -11.55 11.34
N VAL A 106 -3.92 -11.36 10.21
CA VAL A 106 -5.07 -10.47 10.09
C VAL A 106 -6.25 -11.00 10.93
N GLU A 107 -6.49 -12.31 10.89
CA GLU A 107 -7.53 -12.99 11.68
C GLU A 107 -7.34 -12.79 13.18
N ASP A 108 -6.09 -12.85 13.68
CA ASP A 108 -5.77 -12.61 15.08
C ASP A 108 -6.15 -11.18 15.56
N LEU A 109 -6.28 -10.22 14.65
CA LEU A 109 -6.59 -8.83 14.93
C LEU A 109 -8.06 -8.46 14.72
N ILE A 110 -8.68 -8.90 13.62
CA ILE A 110 -10.03 -8.49 13.21
C ILE A 110 -11.03 -9.65 13.07
N GLY A 111 -10.62 -10.88 13.38
CA GLY A 111 -11.46 -12.08 13.28
C GLY A 111 -11.43 -12.75 11.91
N GLY A 112 -12.07 -13.91 11.79
CA GLY A 112 -11.95 -14.82 10.65
C GLY A 112 -12.85 -14.53 9.45
N GLU A 113 -13.54 -13.40 9.44
CA GLU A 113 -14.35 -12.92 8.31
C GLU A 113 -13.66 -11.72 7.68
N ILE A 114 -12.80 -11.97 6.69
CA ILE A 114 -11.81 -11.00 6.17
C ILE A 114 -12.12 -10.65 4.73
N THR A 115 -12.31 -9.36 4.48
CA THR A 115 -12.38 -8.76 3.15
C THR A 115 -11.02 -8.15 2.79
N SER A 116 -10.50 -8.45 1.59
CA SER A 116 -9.41 -7.68 0.98
C SER A 116 -9.97 -6.33 0.55
N ASN A 117 -9.50 -5.28 1.20
CA ASN A 117 -9.93 -3.91 0.97
C ASN A 117 -9.28 -3.38 -0.33
N PRO A 118 -10.00 -2.66 -1.18
CA PRO A 118 -9.46 -2.18 -2.46
C PRO A 118 -8.48 -1.00 -2.33
N ILE A 119 -8.21 -0.48 -1.14
CA ILE A 119 -7.16 0.51 -0.91
C ILE A 119 -5.83 -0.23 -0.79
N GLN A 120 -5.13 -0.37 -1.90
CA GLN A 120 -3.92 -1.17 -2.00
C GLN A 120 -2.97 -0.59 -3.05
N HIS A 121 -1.66 -0.68 -2.81
CA HIS A 121 -0.64 -0.13 -3.72
C HIS A 121 0.65 -0.95 -3.69
N VAL A 122 1.42 -0.89 -4.78
CA VAL A 122 2.84 -1.23 -4.78
C VAL A 122 3.66 0.04 -4.57
N ARG A 123 4.75 -0.07 -3.85
CA ARG A 123 5.68 1.04 -3.60
C ARG A 123 7.10 0.59 -3.94
N ILE A 124 7.65 1.09 -5.04
CA ILE A 124 9.03 0.81 -5.44
C ILE A 124 9.78 2.14 -5.44
N LYS A 125 10.64 2.34 -4.45
CA LYS A 125 11.36 3.61 -4.24
C LYS A 125 12.80 3.48 -4.68
N PRO A 126 13.19 4.14 -5.80
CA PRO A 126 14.59 4.28 -6.19
C PRO A 126 15.36 5.12 -5.16
N PRO A 127 16.71 5.13 -5.22
CA PRO A 127 17.51 6.06 -4.45
C PRO A 127 17.06 7.52 -4.68
N ALA A 128 16.94 8.30 -3.60
CA ALA A 128 16.46 9.69 -3.67
C ALA A 128 17.30 10.57 -4.61
N ARG A 129 18.61 10.30 -4.72
CA ARG A 129 19.51 10.99 -5.66
C ARG A 129 19.17 10.76 -7.13
N GLU A 130 18.42 9.71 -7.46
CA GLU A 130 17.99 9.38 -8.80
C GLU A 130 16.70 10.11 -9.21
N LEU A 131 16.03 10.72 -8.23
CA LEU A 131 14.77 11.41 -8.44
C LEU A 131 15.00 12.87 -8.89
N ALA A 132 14.06 13.39 -9.64
CA ALA A 132 14.06 14.80 -10.01
C ALA A 132 13.94 15.68 -8.77
N THR A 133 14.56 16.87 -8.81
CA THR A 133 14.39 17.86 -7.75
C THR A 133 12.91 18.23 -7.64
N GLY A 134 12.34 18.10 -6.44
CA GLY A 134 10.93 18.37 -6.20
C GLY A 134 9.99 17.22 -6.56
N GLU A 135 10.50 15.98 -6.72
CA GLU A 135 9.64 14.80 -6.83
C GLU A 135 8.78 14.63 -5.58
N VAL A 136 7.47 14.70 -5.73
CA VAL A 136 6.51 14.69 -4.62
C VAL A 136 5.62 13.45 -4.60
N ARG A 137 5.72 12.58 -5.62
CA ARG A 137 4.88 11.39 -5.70
C ARG A 137 5.25 10.39 -4.60
N ALA A 138 4.31 10.13 -3.69
CA ALA A 138 4.47 9.18 -2.58
C ALA A 138 4.86 7.76 -3.02
N HIS A 139 4.61 7.42 -4.27
CA HIS A 139 4.90 6.10 -4.84
C HIS A 139 6.38 5.91 -5.16
N VAL A 140 7.07 6.99 -5.45
CA VAL A 140 8.47 7.02 -5.90
C VAL A 140 9.36 7.64 -4.82
N GLY A 141 8.94 8.77 -4.24
CA GLY A 141 9.64 9.50 -3.18
C GLY A 141 9.29 9.07 -1.76
N GLY A 142 9.54 9.90 -0.78
CA GLY A 142 9.07 9.77 0.60
C GLY A 142 7.55 9.90 0.66
N THR A 143 6.94 9.33 1.70
CA THR A 143 5.53 9.56 2.01
C THR A 143 5.46 10.44 3.24
N ASP A 144 4.74 11.56 3.13
CA ASP A 144 4.53 12.49 4.24
C ASP A 144 3.72 11.85 5.37
N TRP A 145 3.76 12.48 6.54
CA TRP A 145 3.02 12.02 7.71
C TRP A 145 1.52 12.02 7.47
N HIS A 146 0.89 10.87 7.61
CA HIS A 146 -0.55 10.69 7.39
C HIS A 146 -1.12 9.58 8.28
N GLN A 147 -2.43 9.51 8.30
CA GLN A 147 -3.20 8.40 8.84
C GLN A 147 -3.93 7.71 7.69
N ASP A 148 -3.98 6.39 7.69
CA ASP A 148 -4.66 5.62 6.63
C ASP A 148 -6.18 5.85 6.57
N CYS A 149 -6.80 6.25 7.67
CA CYS A 149 -8.22 6.65 7.65
C CYS A 149 -8.49 7.86 6.75
N ALA A 150 -7.48 8.70 6.46
CA ALA A 150 -7.64 9.87 5.58
C ALA A 150 -7.74 9.50 4.08
N VAL A 151 -7.35 8.29 3.71
CA VAL A 151 -7.52 7.79 2.33
C VAL A 151 -8.73 6.88 2.15
N ALA A 152 -9.54 6.70 3.19
CA ALA A 152 -10.83 6.03 3.16
C ALA A 152 -11.96 7.06 3.33
N LEU A 153 -13.09 6.87 2.65
CA LEU A 153 -14.25 7.75 2.79
C LEU A 153 -14.93 7.58 4.17
N PRO A 154 -15.68 8.58 4.65
CA PRO A 154 -16.23 8.62 6.02
C PRO A 154 -17.07 7.42 6.44
N GLU A 155 -17.72 6.73 5.51
CA GLU A 155 -18.47 5.53 5.81
C GLU A 155 -17.64 4.41 6.46
N ALA A 156 -16.32 4.46 6.31
CA ALA A 156 -15.40 3.49 6.90
C ALA A 156 -14.77 3.92 8.24
N ASP A 157 -15.17 5.04 8.84
CA ASP A 157 -14.56 5.55 10.08
C ASP A 157 -14.67 4.58 11.26
N GLN A 158 -15.68 3.73 11.26
CA GLN A 158 -15.91 2.71 12.28
C GLN A 158 -15.54 1.30 11.81
N THR A 159 -14.93 1.17 10.64
CA THR A 159 -14.54 -0.13 10.09
C THR A 159 -13.34 -0.69 10.84
N GLU A 160 -13.45 -1.94 11.30
CA GLU A 160 -12.32 -2.71 11.82
C GLU A 160 -11.38 -3.06 10.67
N MET A 161 -10.36 -2.25 10.49
CA MET A 161 -9.40 -2.33 9.39
C MET A 161 -7.98 -2.47 9.92
N VAL A 162 -7.16 -3.19 9.20
CA VAL A 162 -5.70 -3.26 9.40
C VAL A 162 -4.98 -3.01 8.10
N THR A 163 -3.99 -2.14 8.12
CA THR A 163 -3.04 -1.97 7.02
C THR A 163 -1.90 -2.97 7.21
N VAL A 164 -1.56 -3.68 6.15
CA VAL A 164 -0.46 -4.63 6.09
C VAL A 164 0.55 -4.12 5.08
N TRP A 165 1.66 -3.61 5.57
CA TRP A 165 2.77 -3.20 4.76
C TRP A 165 3.77 -4.37 4.64
N ILE A 166 3.99 -4.86 3.41
CA ILE A 166 4.78 -6.06 3.10
C ILE A 166 6.13 -5.65 2.55
N ALA A 167 7.22 -6.08 3.17
CA ALA A 167 8.57 -5.86 2.67
C ALA A 167 8.95 -6.91 1.61
N VAL A 168 9.10 -6.51 0.34
CA VAL A 168 9.64 -7.38 -0.73
C VAL A 168 11.17 -7.36 -0.71
N THR A 169 11.77 -6.21 -0.44
CA THR A 169 13.20 -6.05 -0.09
C THR A 169 13.33 -5.75 1.40
N ASP A 170 14.50 -5.92 1.97
CA ASP A 170 14.75 -5.38 3.32
C ASP A 170 14.44 -3.88 3.32
N ALA A 171 13.74 -3.42 4.34
CA ALA A 171 13.48 -2.01 4.58
C ALA A 171 14.24 -1.56 5.83
N THR A 172 15.12 -0.59 5.67
CA THR A 172 15.99 -0.06 6.72
C THR A 172 15.82 1.46 6.81
N PRO A 173 16.27 2.11 7.89
CA PRO A 173 16.29 3.57 7.94
C PRO A 173 17.02 4.22 6.77
N GLU A 174 18.08 3.58 6.27
CA GLU A 174 18.88 4.08 5.15
C GLU A 174 18.12 4.02 3.82
N ASN A 175 17.36 2.95 3.55
CA ASN A 175 16.64 2.80 2.28
C ASN A 175 15.18 3.21 2.32
N GLY A 176 14.74 3.86 3.40
CA GLY A 176 13.41 4.45 3.49
C GLY A 176 12.34 3.53 4.05
N CYS A 177 12.60 2.84 5.17
CA CYS A 177 11.56 2.14 5.94
C CYS A 177 10.48 3.11 6.41
N LEU A 178 9.35 2.57 6.88
CA LEU A 178 8.35 3.39 7.54
C LEU A 178 8.84 3.86 8.92
N GLN A 179 8.27 4.97 9.38
CA GLN A 179 8.40 5.49 10.73
C GLN A 179 7.04 5.84 11.28
N VAL A 180 6.88 5.77 12.57
CA VAL A 180 5.61 6.07 13.26
C VAL A 180 5.87 7.00 14.43
N ILE A 181 4.86 7.79 14.79
CA ILE A 181 4.78 8.40 16.11
C ILE A 181 3.88 7.48 16.95
N PRO A 182 4.39 6.82 18.00
CA PRO A 182 3.65 5.82 18.76
C PRO A 182 2.59 6.49 19.65
N TRP A 183 1.57 6.99 19.01
CA TRP A 183 0.42 7.66 19.60
C TRP A 183 -0.78 7.43 18.68
N MET A 184 -1.86 6.89 19.21
CA MET A 184 -3.10 6.71 18.48
C MET A 184 -4.12 7.78 18.90
N PRO A 185 -4.40 8.76 18.05
CA PRO A 185 -5.49 9.70 18.26
C PRO A 185 -6.85 8.97 18.21
N ASP A 186 -7.81 9.44 19.00
CA ASP A 186 -9.18 8.91 18.98
C ASP A 186 -9.86 9.18 17.63
N GLU A 187 -9.49 10.28 16.96
CA GLU A 187 -10.05 10.72 15.69
C GLU A 187 -8.97 10.93 14.63
N MET A 188 -9.42 11.08 13.39
CA MET A 188 -8.57 11.49 12.28
C MET A 188 -8.10 12.95 12.53
N LEU A 189 -6.79 13.16 12.49
CA LEU A 189 -6.19 14.49 12.57
C LEU A 189 -6.46 15.27 11.27
N PRO A 190 -6.47 16.62 11.32
CA PRO A 190 -6.51 17.44 10.11
C PRO A 190 -5.39 17.11 9.14
N HIS A 191 -5.76 16.73 7.92
CA HIS A 191 -4.87 16.51 6.79
C HIS A 191 -4.96 17.70 5.84
N CYS A 192 -3.83 18.28 5.51
CA CYS A 192 -3.73 19.49 4.71
C CYS A 192 -3.35 19.15 3.26
N PRO A 193 -3.93 19.83 2.26
CA PRO A 193 -3.52 19.70 0.88
C PRO A 193 -2.17 20.40 0.67
N LYS A 194 -1.09 19.64 0.86
CA LYS A 194 0.28 20.05 0.53
C LYS A 194 0.68 19.40 -0.81
N THR A 195 1.95 19.15 -1.00
CA THR A 195 2.48 18.33 -2.11
C THR A 195 1.93 16.91 -2.08
N GLN A 196 1.68 16.40 -0.87
CA GLN A 196 0.90 15.18 -0.59
C GLN A 196 -0.16 15.53 0.45
N THR A 197 -1.16 14.66 0.63
CA THR A 197 -2.08 14.78 1.77
C THR A 197 -1.32 14.46 3.04
N ALA A 198 -1.10 15.45 3.90
CA ALA A 198 -0.30 15.30 5.10
C ALA A 198 -1.02 15.86 6.33
N ILE A 199 -0.79 15.23 7.49
CA ILE A 199 -1.20 15.78 8.79
C ILE A 199 -0.55 17.15 8.96
N ALA A 200 -1.28 18.12 9.53
CA ALA A 200 -0.73 19.44 9.87
C ALA A 200 0.48 19.29 10.81
N ASP A 201 1.64 19.85 10.42
CA ASP A 201 2.91 19.62 11.12
C ASP A 201 2.86 19.99 12.61
N GLY A 202 2.15 21.06 12.96
CA GLY A 202 1.99 21.53 14.35
C GLY A 202 1.23 20.55 15.27
N LEU A 203 0.64 19.49 14.72
CA LEU A 203 -0.07 18.46 15.48
C LEU A 203 0.79 17.24 15.80
N LEU A 204 2.03 17.19 15.27
CA LEU A 204 2.91 16.04 15.39
C LEU A 204 4.12 16.36 16.26
N ASP A 205 4.43 15.48 17.18
CA ASP A 205 5.67 15.49 17.95
C ASP A 205 6.73 14.64 17.22
N HIS A 206 7.44 15.26 16.28
CA HIS A 206 8.43 14.59 15.44
C HIS A 206 9.61 13.99 16.23
N ASP A 207 9.91 14.50 17.42
CA ASP A 207 10.99 13.97 18.28
C ASP A 207 10.64 12.56 18.80
N ARG A 208 9.36 12.19 18.77
CA ARG A 208 8.89 10.85 19.14
C ARG A 208 8.86 9.87 17.97
N ALA A 209 9.23 10.30 16.78
CA ALA A 209 9.21 9.43 15.61
C ALA A 209 10.24 8.29 15.75
N ILE A 210 9.79 7.07 15.50
CA ILE A 210 10.64 5.88 15.51
C ILE A 210 10.60 5.17 14.16
N PRO A 211 11.76 4.85 13.56
CA PRO A 211 11.82 4.04 12.36
C PRO A 211 11.48 2.58 12.67
N LEU A 212 10.82 1.91 11.75
CA LEU A 212 10.40 0.52 11.85
C LEU A 212 11.03 -0.30 10.72
N PRO A 213 12.25 -0.79 10.88
CA PRO A 213 12.87 -1.67 9.90
C PRO A 213 12.12 -3.00 9.81
N VAL A 214 11.98 -3.53 8.58
CA VAL A 214 11.29 -4.78 8.29
C VAL A 214 12.15 -5.60 7.33
N LYS A 215 12.40 -6.86 7.67
CA LYS A 215 13.11 -7.79 6.79
C LYS A 215 12.23 -8.22 5.61
N SER A 216 12.86 -8.55 4.48
CA SER A 216 12.17 -9.11 3.33
C SER A 216 11.34 -10.35 3.74
N GLY A 217 10.07 -10.38 3.35
CA GLY A 217 9.08 -11.38 3.78
C GLY A 217 8.46 -11.12 5.15
N GLY A 218 8.92 -10.10 5.86
CA GLY A 218 8.23 -9.57 7.04
C GLY A 218 7.13 -8.59 6.66
N VAL A 219 6.30 -8.28 7.62
CA VAL A 219 5.21 -7.32 7.50
C VAL A 219 5.21 -6.33 8.67
N LEU A 220 4.71 -5.15 8.40
CA LEU A 220 4.33 -4.18 9.42
C LEU A 220 2.81 -4.02 9.40
N LEU A 221 2.18 -4.33 10.53
CA LEU A 221 0.75 -4.15 10.74
C LEU A 221 0.52 -2.76 11.34
N LEU A 222 -0.39 -1.98 10.75
CA LEU A 222 -0.68 -0.60 11.18
C LEU A 222 -2.17 -0.42 11.42
N HIS A 223 -2.49 0.27 12.50
CA HIS A 223 -3.85 0.74 12.76
C HIS A 223 -4.15 1.97 11.90
N PRO A 224 -5.35 2.11 11.29
CA PRO A 224 -5.66 3.21 10.37
C PRO A 224 -5.50 4.62 10.94
N LYS A 225 -5.57 4.77 12.25
CA LYS A 225 -5.41 6.08 12.94
C LYS A 225 -3.98 6.38 13.37
N LEU A 226 -3.03 5.46 13.20
CA LEU A 226 -1.65 5.68 13.61
C LEU A 226 -0.93 6.65 12.66
N PRO A 227 -0.41 7.80 13.13
CA PRO A 227 0.42 8.67 12.32
C PRO A 227 1.70 7.96 11.88
N HIS A 228 1.92 7.91 10.58
CA HIS A 228 3.10 7.28 9.99
C HIS A 228 3.56 7.99 8.72
N ALA A 229 4.81 7.78 8.38
CA ALA A 229 5.47 8.32 7.19
C ALA A 229 6.50 7.33 6.67
N SER A 230 7.15 7.61 5.55
CA SER A 230 8.33 6.86 5.13
C SER A 230 9.55 7.75 5.03
N LEU A 231 10.69 7.23 5.45
CA LEU A 231 11.98 7.89 5.26
C LEU A 231 12.35 7.94 3.77
N PRO A 232 13.23 8.87 3.36
CA PRO A 232 13.79 8.89 2.02
C PRO A 232 14.70 7.67 1.81
N ASN A 233 14.83 7.21 0.57
CA ASN A 233 15.80 6.16 0.22
C ASN A 233 17.17 6.79 -0.08
N LEU A 234 18.08 6.74 0.87
CA LEU A 234 19.45 7.26 0.76
C LEU A 234 20.46 6.17 0.32
N SER A 235 20.01 4.93 0.15
CA SER A 235 20.85 3.81 -0.29
C SER A 235 21.12 3.81 -1.80
N ASP A 236 21.88 2.82 -2.26
CA ASP A 236 22.17 2.60 -3.68
C ASP A 236 21.15 1.70 -4.40
N GLY A 237 20.28 1.02 -3.65
CA GLY A 237 19.29 0.08 -4.17
C GLY A 237 17.85 0.60 -4.10
N ILE A 238 16.94 -0.16 -4.65
CA ILE A 238 15.50 0.12 -4.50
C ILE A 238 14.98 -0.40 -3.15
N ARG A 239 13.95 0.26 -2.61
CA ARG A 239 13.10 -0.27 -1.55
C ARG A 239 11.74 -0.63 -2.13
N TRP A 240 11.39 -1.91 -2.06
CA TRP A 240 10.16 -2.42 -2.65
C TRP A 240 9.23 -3.01 -1.59
N SER A 241 7.99 -2.55 -1.59
CA SER A 241 6.94 -3.00 -0.66
C SER A 241 5.58 -2.99 -1.32
N PHE A 242 4.65 -3.70 -0.71
CA PHE A 242 3.22 -3.54 -0.94
C PHE A 242 2.55 -2.94 0.29
N ASP A 243 1.53 -2.15 0.07
CA ASP A 243 0.71 -1.49 1.05
C ASP A 243 -0.73 -1.93 0.78
N ILE A 244 -1.23 -2.88 1.55
CA ILE A 244 -2.54 -3.50 1.36
C ILE A 244 -3.36 -3.39 2.65
N ARG A 245 -4.66 -3.48 2.52
CA ARG A 245 -5.57 -3.38 3.66
C ARG A 245 -6.55 -4.53 3.69
N TYR A 246 -6.94 -4.88 4.92
CA TYR A 246 -8.03 -5.82 5.17
C TYR A 246 -8.99 -5.21 6.17
N ASN A 247 -10.26 -5.52 6.00
CA ASN A 247 -11.30 -5.15 6.95
C ASN A 247 -12.24 -6.32 7.22
N ARG A 248 -13.01 -6.21 8.29
CA ARG A 248 -14.02 -7.20 8.60
C ARG A 248 -15.09 -7.23 7.52
N THR A 249 -15.43 -8.44 7.03
CA THR A 249 -16.46 -8.63 5.99
C THR A 249 -17.80 -8.07 6.42
N GLY A 250 -18.45 -7.35 5.50
CA GLY A 250 -19.74 -6.69 5.73
C GLY A 250 -19.62 -5.27 6.29
N GLN A 251 -18.41 -4.79 6.60
CA GLN A 251 -18.19 -3.40 6.95
C GLN A 251 -17.75 -2.59 5.71
N PRO A 252 -18.04 -1.27 5.64
CA PRO A 252 -17.65 -0.44 4.51
C PRO A 252 -16.14 -0.41 4.29
N THR A 253 -15.70 -0.43 3.02
CA THR A 253 -14.27 -0.35 2.67
C THR A 253 -13.72 1.08 2.65
N GLY A 254 -14.59 2.08 2.60
CA GLY A 254 -14.21 3.47 2.33
C GLY A 254 -13.85 3.74 0.85
N ARG A 255 -14.10 2.78 -0.03
CA ARG A 255 -13.87 2.85 -1.49
C ARG A 255 -14.90 1.99 -2.22
N SER A 256 -16.19 2.22 -1.97
CA SER A 256 -17.29 1.42 -2.51
C SER A 256 -17.34 1.34 -4.05
N HIS A 257 -16.68 2.27 -4.73
CA HIS A 257 -16.55 2.28 -6.19
C HIS A 257 -15.39 1.40 -6.72
N PHE A 258 -14.53 0.87 -5.84
CA PHE A 258 -13.49 -0.10 -6.16
C PHE A 258 -13.92 -1.50 -5.69
N PRO A 259 -13.44 -2.57 -6.35
CA PRO A 259 -13.87 -3.92 -6.04
C PRO A 259 -13.16 -4.48 -4.81
N GLU A 260 -13.93 -4.95 -3.85
CA GLU A 260 -13.49 -5.76 -2.71
C GLU A 260 -13.78 -7.24 -2.95
N PHE A 261 -13.16 -8.12 -2.20
CA PHE A 261 -13.50 -9.54 -2.22
C PHE A 261 -13.26 -10.20 -0.85
N VAL A 262 -13.97 -11.28 -0.58
CA VAL A 262 -13.77 -12.10 0.61
C VAL A 262 -12.45 -12.86 0.45
N ALA A 263 -11.45 -12.49 1.26
CA ALA A 263 -10.14 -13.15 1.27
C ALA A 263 -10.14 -14.39 2.17
N ARG A 264 -10.92 -14.36 3.27
CA ARG A 264 -11.14 -15.48 4.18
C ARG A 264 -12.53 -15.39 4.79
N SER A 265 -13.19 -16.54 4.93
CA SER A 265 -14.41 -16.68 5.73
C SER A 265 -14.40 -18.02 6.47
N ARG A 266 -14.40 -17.98 7.80
CA ARG A 266 -14.52 -19.20 8.62
C ARG A 266 -15.94 -19.75 8.61
N ALA A 267 -16.93 -18.88 8.49
CA ALA A 267 -18.33 -19.26 8.45
C ALA A 267 -18.76 -19.81 7.09
N ARG A 268 -18.21 -19.25 5.99
CA ARG A 268 -18.61 -19.58 4.61
C ARG A 268 -17.39 -19.64 3.67
N PRO A 269 -16.51 -20.64 3.80
CA PRO A 269 -15.28 -20.75 3.01
C PRO A 269 -15.51 -20.78 1.48
N GLU A 270 -16.71 -21.16 1.04
CA GLU A 270 -17.12 -21.16 -0.37
C GLU A 270 -17.27 -19.75 -0.97
N THR A 271 -17.35 -18.72 -0.14
CA THR A 271 -17.43 -17.32 -0.59
C THR A 271 -16.07 -16.69 -0.85
N GLU A 272 -14.99 -17.34 -0.42
CA GLU A 272 -13.62 -16.86 -0.62
C GLU A 272 -13.28 -16.80 -2.11
N LEU A 273 -12.77 -15.68 -2.56
CA LEU A 273 -12.26 -15.56 -3.92
C LEU A 273 -10.94 -16.31 -4.05
N ARG A 274 -10.85 -17.26 -4.98
CA ARG A 274 -9.69 -18.13 -5.19
C ARG A 274 -9.10 -18.04 -6.60
N ASP A 275 -9.72 -17.29 -7.51
CA ASP A 275 -9.26 -17.11 -8.88
C ASP A 275 -8.86 -15.65 -9.15
N TRP A 276 -7.56 -15.41 -9.33
CA TRP A 276 -7.01 -14.11 -9.66
C TRP A 276 -7.57 -13.52 -10.97
N ARG A 277 -8.09 -14.37 -11.89
CA ARG A 277 -8.69 -13.88 -13.14
C ARG A 277 -10.01 -13.17 -12.87
N VAL A 278 -10.77 -13.66 -11.88
CA VAL A 278 -11.99 -12.99 -11.42
C VAL A 278 -11.63 -11.65 -10.76
N TRP A 279 -10.64 -11.64 -9.85
CA TRP A 279 -10.13 -10.41 -9.24
C TRP A 279 -9.71 -9.37 -10.29
N ARG A 280 -8.90 -9.78 -11.27
CA ARG A 280 -8.49 -8.91 -12.38
C ARG A 280 -9.68 -8.41 -13.20
N LYS A 281 -10.68 -9.26 -13.43
CA LYS A 281 -11.90 -8.86 -14.14
C LYS A 281 -12.67 -7.81 -13.37
N MET A 282 -12.84 -7.96 -12.06
CA MET A 282 -13.53 -6.99 -11.20
C MET A 282 -12.90 -5.60 -11.33
N TRP A 283 -11.56 -5.50 -11.30
CA TRP A 283 -10.85 -4.25 -11.48
C TRP A 283 -10.99 -3.66 -12.90
N ARG A 284 -11.01 -4.50 -13.92
CA ARG A 284 -11.26 -4.06 -15.31
C ARG A 284 -12.68 -3.52 -15.47
N ASP A 285 -13.64 -4.16 -14.86
CA ASP A 285 -15.05 -3.72 -14.88
C ASP A 285 -15.19 -2.38 -14.13
N ALA A 286 -14.58 -2.25 -12.95
CA ALA A 286 -14.52 -0.99 -12.21
C ALA A 286 -13.90 0.14 -13.04
N ARG A 287 -12.75 -0.09 -13.67
CA ARG A 287 -12.12 0.87 -14.57
C ARG A 287 -13.06 1.31 -15.70
N ALA A 288 -13.70 0.35 -16.37
CA ALA A 288 -14.63 0.65 -17.47
C ALA A 288 -15.84 1.48 -17.01
N THR A 289 -16.33 1.28 -15.80
CA THR A 289 -17.41 2.04 -15.18
C THR A 289 -16.94 3.45 -14.82
N LEU A 290 -15.83 3.55 -14.11
CA LEU A 290 -15.29 4.82 -13.60
C LEU A 290 -14.77 5.74 -14.70
N ALA A 291 -14.30 5.19 -15.82
CA ALA A 291 -13.90 5.98 -16.99
C ALA A 291 -15.05 6.77 -17.63
N ARG A 292 -16.30 6.41 -17.31
CA ARG A 292 -17.51 7.05 -17.82
C ARG A 292 -18.26 7.86 -16.76
N ALA A 293 -17.83 7.73 -15.51
CA ALA A 293 -18.43 8.42 -14.37
C ALA A 293 -17.75 9.76 -14.10
N GLU A 294 -18.40 10.62 -13.32
CA GLU A 294 -17.73 11.77 -12.72
C GLU A 294 -16.62 11.30 -11.77
N HIS A 295 -15.58 12.12 -11.67
CA HIS A 295 -14.48 11.81 -10.75
C HIS A 295 -14.97 11.79 -9.30
N ILE A 296 -14.64 10.72 -8.58
CA ILE A 296 -14.96 10.54 -7.16
C ILE A 296 -13.72 10.93 -6.34
N PRO A 297 -13.77 12.05 -5.58
CA PRO A 297 -12.66 12.39 -4.68
C PRO A 297 -12.45 11.31 -3.63
N ILE A 298 -11.21 10.91 -3.44
CA ILE A 298 -10.87 9.79 -2.53
C ILE A 298 -10.08 10.22 -1.29
N HIS A 299 -9.63 11.47 -1.24
CA HIS A 299 -8.88 11.99 -0.12
C HIS A 299 -9.76 12.87 0.78
N ARG A 300 -9.52 12.77 2.08
CA ARG A 300 -10.20 13.53 3.10
C ARG A 300 -9.25 14.58 3.67
N TRP A 301 -9.12 15.69 2.99
CA TRP A 301 -8.39 16.84 3.50
C TRP A 301 -9.29 18.06 3.61
N SER A 302 -8.89 19.01 4.42
CA SER A 302 -9.56 20.30 4.52
C SER A 302 -8.53 21.42 4.48
N ALA A 303 -8.54 22.20 3.39
CA ALA A 303 -7.76 23.41 3.29
C ALA A 303 -8.21 24.49 4.29
N ASP A 304 -9.46 24.42 4.74
CA ASP A 304 -10.08 25.40 5.64
C ASP A 304 -9.82 25.11 7.11
N SER A 305 -9.12 24.02 7.43
CA SER A 305 -8.74 23.74 8.82
C SER A 305 -7.75 24.81 9.32
N PRO A 306 -8.00 25.42 10.49
CA PRO A 306 -7.04 26.36 11.10
C PRO A 306 -5.65 25.76 11.31
N ALA A 307 -5.56 24.42 11.43
CA ALA A 307 -4.29 23.71 11.54
C ALA A 307 -3.49 23.65 10.23
N CYS A 308 -4.11 24.01 9.10
CA CYS A 308 -3.49 24.02 7.77
C CYS A 308 -3.03 25.42 7.31
N ALA A 309 -3.21 26.42 8.15
CA ALA A 309 -2.87 27.82 7.85
C ALA A 309 -1.37 28.09 7.97
#